data_d8da212a0c98df32ea78c1843d2503d7
#
_entry.id   d8da212a0c98df32ea78c1843d2503d7
#
_cell.length_a   1.000
_cell.length_b   1.000
_cell.length_c   1.000
_cell.angle_alpha   90.00
_cell.angle_beta   90.00
_cell.angle_gamma   90.00
#
_symmetry.space_group_name_H-M   'P 1'
#
loop_
_entity.id
_entity.type
_entity.pdbx_description
1 polymer ?
#
loop_
_entity_poly.entity_id
_entity_poly.type
_entity_poly.pdbx_seq_one_letter_code
_entity_poly.pdbx_strand_id
1 'polypeptide(L)'
;SILCLARQLLGPAMKDAVLELNASDQRGIDVVRSKIKMFAQKKVTLPPGRHKVVVLDEADSMTSAAQQALRRIMEVHSGTTRFALACNVSSKVIEPIQSRCAIVRFARLSDEDVLRRAVHVCEAEGVPRLPKGLEAVVFTADGDMRQALNNLQATFYGFGLVSPENVFKVCDQPHPLLVGNIIKSCLEPDLDAANQGMMSLVEMGYSASDVIGTVFRIVRNYDIPEFLKLEFLREVGFCQMRVGQGLDSPLQLSGLLAKLCKLKVKASGG
;
A
#
# COMPACT_ATOMS: atom_id res chain seq x y z
N SER A 1 4.93 -6.85 13.02
CA SER A 1 4.09 -7.36 14.12
C SER A 1 4.62 -8.67 14.69
N ILE A 2 4.87 -9.70 13.86
CA ILE A 2 5.29 -11.02 14.37
C ILE A 2 6.66 -11.01 15.07
N LEU A 3 7.63 -10.24 14.57
CA LEU A 3 8.94 -10.09 15.21
C LEU A 3 8.84 -9.37 16.56
N CYS A 4 7.96 -8.39 16.70
CA CYS A 4 7.69 -7.73 17.97
C CYS A 4 7.09 -8.71 18.98
N LEU A 5 6.12 -9.53 18.53
CA LEU A 5 5.55 -10.59 19.36
C LEU A 5 6.61 -11.62 19.77
N ALA A 6 7.44 -12.05 18.83
CA ALA A 6 8.54 -12.97 19.12
C ALA A 6 9.53 -12.39 20.15
N ARG A 7 9.87 -11.10 20.03
CA ARG A 7 10.73 -10.39 21.00
C ARG A 7 10.12 -10.36 22.39
N GLN A 8 8.83 -10.09 22.49
CA GLN A 8 8.10 -10.07 23.75
C GLN A 8 7.99 -11.46 24.39
N LEU A 9 7.78 -12.51 23.58
CA LEU A 9 7.62 -13.88 24.05
C LEU A 9 8.93 -14.57 24.43
N LEU A 10 10.02 -14.29 23.71
CA LEU A 10 11.28 -15.02 23.78
C LEU A 10 12.40 -14.20 24.43
N GLY A 11 12.27 -12.87 24.52
CA GLY A 11 13.26 -12.00 25.14
C GLY A 11 14.68 -12.20 24.58
N PRO A 12 15.67 -12.47 25.45
CA PRO A 12 17.07 -12.68 25.05
C PRO A 12 17.28 -13.89 24.11
N ALA A 13 16.42 -14.92 24.23
CA ALA A 13 16.50 -16.13 23.40
C ALA A 13 16.06 -15.92 21.95
N MET A 14 15.55 -14.71 21.59
CA MET A 14 15.03 -14.43 20.24
C MET A 14 16.05 -14.75 19.14
N LYS A 15 17.33 -14.42 19.32
CA LYS A 15 18.38 -14.63 18.30
C LYS A 15 18.54 -16.10 17.90
N ASP A 16 18.36 -17.02 18.84
CA ASP A 16 18.50 -18.45 18.61
C ASP A 16 17.19 -19.17 18.34
N ALA A 17 16.09 -18.57 18.72
CA ALA A 17 14.77 -19.16 18.71
C ALA A 17 13.85 -18.65 17.57
N VAL A 18 14.29 -17.66 16.81
CA VAL A 18 13.55 -17.13 15.64
C VAL A 18 14.37 -17.32 14.37
N LEU A 19 13.74 -17.91 13.35
CA LEU A 19 14.26 -18.00 12.01
C LEU A 19 13.36 -17.16 11.10
N GLU A 20 13.93 -16.11 10.53
CA GLU A 20 13.24 -15.26 9.54
C GLU A 20 13.78 -15.58 8.15
N LEU A 21 12.88 -15.84 7.21
CA LEU A 21 13.18 -16.14 5.82
C LEU A 21 12.22 -15.38 4.93
N ASN A 22 12.75 -14.75 3.88
CA ASN A 22 11.92 -14.26 2.78
C ASN A 22 11.80 -15.38 1.73
N ALA A 23 10.56 -15.78 1.43
CA ALA A 23 10.29 -16.87 0.50
C ALA A 23 10.62 -16.48 -0.96
N SER A 24 10.71 -15.18 -1.27
CA SER A 24 11.10 -14.67 -2.60
C SER A 24 12.60 -14.76 -2.86
N ASP A 25 13.43 -14.59 -1.83
CA ASP A 25 14.90 -14.57 -1.97
C ASP A 25 15.51 -15.95 -2.18
N GLN A 26 14.80 -16.99 -1.83
CA GLN A 26 15.34 -18.34 -1.81
C GLN A 26 14.85 -19.16 -3.01
N ARG A 27 15.64 -19.14 -4.08
CA ARG A 27 15.33 -19.75 -5.38
C ARG A 27 15.33 -21.30 -5.43
N GLY A 28 15.27 -21.99 -4.31
CA GLY A 28 15.27 -23.45 -4.31
C GLY A 28 14.43 -24.07 -3.21
N ILE A 29 13.59 -25.03 -3.57
CA ILE A 29 12.81 -25.87 -2.66
C ILE A 29 13.69 -26.48 -1.58
N ASP A 30 14.90 -26.88 -1.94
CA ASP A 30 15.84 -27.58 -1.07
C ASP A 30 16.45 -26.68 0.00
N VAL A 31 16.66 -25.40 -0.28
CA VAL A 31 17.24 -24.46 0.68
C VAL A 31 16.23 -24.14 1.78
N VAL A 32 14.99 -23.84 1.40
CA VAL A 32 13.92 -23.61 2.38
C VAL A 32 13.69 -24.85 3.22
N ARG A 33 13.62 -26.02 2.56
CA ARG A 33 13.39 -27.30 3.19
C ARG A 33 14.51 -27.68 4.15
N SER A 34 15.78 -27.53 3.77
CA SER A 34 16.92 -27.89 4.60
C SER A 34 17.10 -26.92 5.77
N LYS A 35 17.06 -25.61 5.53
CA LYS A 35 17.23 -24.60 6.60
C LYS A 35 16.11 -24.66 7.64
N ILE A 36 14.86 -24.76 7.22
CA ILE A 36 13.74 -24.87 8.15
C ILE A 36 13.80 -26.17 8.94
N LYS A 37 14.14 -27.29 8.26
CA LYS A 37 14.28 -28.58 8.93
C LYS A 37 15.39 -28.57 9.97
N MET A 38 16.59 -28.08 9.61
CA MET A 38 17.73 -27.98 10.55
C MET A 38 17.38 -27.10 11.75
N PHE A 39 16.73 -25.95 11.50
CA PHE A 39 16.30 -25.07 12.58
C PHE A 39 15.25 -25.73 13.48
N ALA A 40 14.26 -26.41 12.92
CA ALA A 40 13.24 -27.10 13.67
C ALA A 40 13.81 -28.24 14.54
N GLN A 41 14.91 -28.90 14.10
CA GLN A 41 15.62 -29.93 14.83
C GLN A 41 16.59 -29.39 15.89
N LYS A 42 17.09 -28.14 15.71
CA LYS A 42 18.02 -27.53 16.67
C LYS A 42 17.41 -27.45 18.06
N LYS A 43 18.12 -27.96 19.07
CA LYS A 43 17.72 -27.79 20.47
C LYS A 43 18.09 -26.38 20.93
N VAL A 44 17.12 -25.64 21.43
CA VAL A 44 17.30 -24.30 21.99
C VAL A 44 16.69 -24.27 23.39
N THR A 45 17.42 -23.71 24.34
CA THR A 45 16.89 -23.52 25.70
C THR A 45 15.91 -22.34 25.67
N LEU A 46 14.64 -22.64 25.93
CA LEU A 46 13.55 -21.66 25.92
C LEU A 46 12.89 -21.56 27.28
N PRO A 47 12.27 -20.44 27.61
CA PRO A 47 11.41 -20.34 28.80
C PRO A 47 10.29 -21.39 28.74
N PRO A 48 9.81 -21.86 29.90
CA PRO A 48 8.74 -22.86 29.97
C PRO A 48 7.49 -22.44 29.17
N GLY A 49 6.94 -23.37 28.38
CA GLY A 49 5.78 -23.13 27.56
C GLY A 49 6.01 -22.29 26.30
N ARG A 50 7.26 -21.96 25.95
CA ARG A 50 7.60 -21.24 24.73
C ARG A 50 8.11 -22.16 23.63
N HIS A 51 7.97 -21.72 22.39
CA HIS A 51 8.31 -22.48 21.18
C HIS A 51 9.23 -21.66 20.29
N LYS A 52 10.03 -22.32 19.46
CA LYS A 52 10.75 -21.67 18.37
C LYS A 52 9.75 -21.07 17.38
N VAL A 53 10.14 -20.02 16.69
CA VAL A 53 9.29 -19.34 15.70
C VAL A 53 10.01 -19.29 14.36
N VAL A 54 9.35 -19.79 13.32
CA VAL A 54 9.78 -19.62 11.93
C VAL A 54 8.85 -18.59 11.29
N VAL A 55 9.44 -17.52 10.78
CA VAL A 55 8.74 -16.44 10.09
C VAL A 55 9.07 -16.56 8.60
N LEU A 56 8.03 -16.72 7.79
CA LEU A 56 8.13 -16.76 6.33
C LEU A 56 7.40 -15.54 5.77
N ASP A 57 8.16 -14.59 5.22
CA ASP A 57 7.61 -13.45 4.53
C ASP A 57 7.38 -13.81 3.05
N GLU A 58 6.41 -13.16 2.40
CA GLU A 58 6.00 -13.41 1.02
C GLU A 58 5.71 -14.90 0.72
N ALA A 59 5.03 -15.57 1.63
CA ALA A 59 4.76 -17.02 1.52
C ALA A 59 3.94 -17.38 0.26
N ASP A 60 3.23 -16.43 -0.32
CA ASP A 60 2.48 -16.58 -1.58
C ASP A 60 3.39 -16.62 -2.84
N SER A 61 4.69 -16.33 -2.70
CA SER A 61 5.69 -16.50 -3.76
C SER A 61 6.28 -17.93 -3.83
N MET A 62 6.04 -18.75 -2.79
CA MET A 62 6.53 -20.13 -2.74
C MET A 62 5.86 -21.01 -3.79
N THR A 63 6.64 -21.90 -4.39
CA THR A 63 6.09 -22.93 -5.28
C THR A 63 5.21 -23.92 -4.53
N SER A 64 4.26 -24.54 -5.21
CA SER A 64 3.38 -25.56 -4.61
C SER A 64 4.16 -26.71 -3.98
N ALA A 65 5.25 -27.15 -4.59
CA ALA A 65 6.11 -28.23 -4.07
C ALA A 65 6.84 -27.80 -2.78
N ALA A 66 7.29 -26.55 -2.69
CA ALA A 66 7.89 -26.00 -1.46
C ALA A 66 6.86 -25.91 -0.33
N GLN A 67 5.64 -25.51 -0.62
CA GLN A 67 4.54 -25.45 0.33
C GLN A 67 4.15 -26.85 0.84
N GLN A 68 4.14 -27.86 -0.02
CA GLN A 68 3.89 -29.27 0.40
C GLN A 68 5.01 -29.81 1.31
N ALA A 69 6.27 -29.43 1.04
CA ALA A 69 7.38 -29.80 1.91
C ALA A 69 7.25 -29.11 3.28
N LEU A 70 6.91 -27.80 3.28
CA LEU A 70 6.67 -27.02 4.49
C LEU A 70 5.55 -27.63 5.36
N ARG A 71 4.43 -28.04 4.74
CA ARG A 71 3.34 -28.72 5.42
C ARG A 71 3.84 -29.89 6.26
N ARG A 72 4.68 -30.77 5.67
CA ARG A 72 5.23 -31.94 6.41
C ARG A 72 6.10 -31.54 7.58
N ILE A 73 6.91 -30.48 7.41
CA ILE A 73 7.76 -29.96 8.50
C ILE A 73 6.88 -29.39 9.63
N MET A 74 5.82 -28.67 9.30
CA MET A 74 4.87 -28.15 10.29
C MET A 74 4.20 -29.27 11.09
N GLU A 75 3.80 -30.35 10.43
CA GLU A 75 3.19 -31.52 11.10
C GLU A 75 4.17 -32.19 12.07
N VAL A 76 5.38 -32.47 11.65
CA VAL A 76 6.39 -33.19 12.44
C VAL A 76 6.88 -32.38 13.64
N HIS A 77 7.02 -31.07 13.48
CA HIS A 77 7.62 -30.17 14.48
C HIS A 77 6.61 -29.28 15.21
N SER A 78 5.31 -29.59 15.10
CA SER A 78 4.24 -28.80 15.74
C SER A 78 4.40 -28.62 17.25
N GLY A 79 4.97 -29.59 17.95
CA GLY A 79 5.19 -29.55 19.39
C GLY A 79 6.31 -28.60 19.86
N THR A 80 7.24 -28.23 18.98
CA THR A 80 8.44 -27.44 19.35
C THR A 80 8.61 -26.13 18.57
N THR A 81 7.92 -26.01 17.45
CA THR A 81 8.12 -24.87 16.52
C THR A 81 6.78 -24.35 16.03
N ARG A 82 6.61 -23.04 16.07
CA ARG A 82 5.46 -22.32 15.51
C ARG A 82 5.85 -21.64 14.21
N PHE A 83 4.89 -21.56 13.30
CA PHE A 83 5.10 -20.97 11.98
C PHE A 83 4.22 -19.72 11.83
N ALA A 84 4.81 -18.65 11.36
CA ALA A 84 4.12 -17.43 10.99
C ALA A 84 4.39 -17.16 9.49
N LEU A 85 3.33 -17.17 8.71
CA LEU A 85 3.38 -16.93 7.27
C LEU A 85 2.74 -15.58 6.98
N ALA A 86 3.46 -14.69 6.32
CA ALA A 86 2.92 -13.44 5.81
C ALA A 86 2.71 -13.57 4.30
N CYS A 87 1.55 -13.18 3.81
CA CYS A 87 1.20 -13.21 2.40
C CYS A 87 0.22 -12.08 2.05
N ASN A 88 0.28 -11.62 0.82
CA ASN A 88 -0.68 -10.65 0.28
C ASN A 88 -1.92 -11.34 -0.30
N VAL A 89 -1.74 -12.50 -0.91
CA VAL A 89 -2.79 -13.25 -1.59
C VAL A 89 -2.95 -14.62 -0.94
N SER A 90 -3.94 -14.77 -0.06
CA SER A 90 -4.17 -16.01 0.69
C SER A 90 -4.51 -17.20 -0.22
N SER A 91 -5.14 -16.99 -1.37
CA SER A 91 -5.50 -18.04 -2.33
C SER A 91 -4.29 -18.74 -2.97
N LYS A 92 -3.10 -18.12 -2.94
CA LYS A 92 -1.85 -18.74 -3.41
C LYS A 92 -1.22 -19.68 -2.39
N VAL A 93 -1.65 -19.61 -1.13
CA VAL A 93 -1.22 -20.55 -0.09
C VAL A 93 -2.14 -21.77 -0.12
N ILE A 94 -1.56 -22.97 -0.20
CA ILE A 94 -2.35 -24.20 -0.31
C ILE A 94 -3.26 -24.42 0.90
N GLU A 95 -4.44 -24.94 0.68
CA GLU A 95 -5.46 -25.18 1.71
C GLU A 95 -4.94 -25.99 2.91
N PRO A 96 -4.13 -27.06 2.73
CA PRO A 96 -3.58 -27.81 3.86
C PRO A 96 -2.68 -27.00 4.80
N ILE A 97 -2.05 -25.92 4.36
CA ILE A 97 -1.31 -24.99 5.23
C ILE A 97 -2.30 -24.05 5.91
N GLN A 98 -3.24 -23.48 5.15
CA GLN A 98 -4.24 -22.57 5.70
C GLN A 98 -5.04 -23.21 6.84
N SER A 99 -5.45 -24.48 6.69
CA SER A 99 -6.22 -25.21 7.70
C SER A 99 -5.46 -25.48 9.01
N ARG A 100 -4.12 -25.37 8.98
CA ARG A 100 -3.24 -25.55 10.16
C ARG A 100 -2.83 -24.24 10.81
N CYS A 101 -3.22 -23.12 10.26
CA CYS A 101 -2.87 -21.79 10.73
C CYS A 101 -4.12 -21.01 11.15
N ALA A 102 -4.00 -20.19 12.18
CA ALA A 102 -4.99 -19.16 12.45
C ALA A 102 -4.79 -18.01 11.43
N ILE A 103 -5.83 -17.73 10.66
CA ILE A 103 -5.77 -16.66 9.64
C ILE A 103 -6.10 -15.34 10.30
N VAL A 104 -5.14 -14.42 10.29
CA VAL A 104 -5.31 -13.05 10.77
C VAL A 104 -5.24 -12.10 9.57
N ARG A 105 -6.30 -11.33 9.35
CA ARG A 105 -6.37 -10.36 8.26
C ARG A 105 -6.02 -8.98 8.78
N PHE A 106 -5.08 -8.33 8.11
CA PHE A 106 -4.70 -6.95 8.35
C PHE A 106 -5.31 -6.08 7.25
N ALA A 107 -6.07 -5.07 7.64
CA ALA A 107 -6.54 -4.03 6.75
C ALA A 107 -5.44 -2.98 6.51
N ARG A 108 -5.66 -2.07 5.57
CA ARG A 108 -4.84 -0.85 5.44
C ARG A 108 -4.96 -0.04 6.73
N LEU A 109 -3.90 0.68 7.05
CA LEU A 109 -3.90 1.57 8.20
C LEU A 109 -4.87 2.75 7.95
N SER A 110 -5.50 3.22 9.02
CA SER A 110 -6.29 4.43 8.96
C SER A 110 -5.38 5.67 8.81
N ASP A 111 -5.92 6.73 8.23
CA ASP A 111 -5.19 8.01 8.10
C ASP A 111 -4.75 8.52 9.48
N GLU A 112 -5.57 8.29 10.51
CA GLU A 112 -5.26 8.65 11.90
C GLU A 112 -4.04 7.88 12.44
N ASP A 113 -3.94 6.58 12.18
CA ASP A 113 -2.82 5.75 12.64
C ASP A 113 -1.51 6.13 11.93
N VAL A 114 -1.60 6.41 10.61
CA VAL A 114 -0.46 6.89 9.82
C VAL A 114 -0.01 8.26 10.33
N LEU A 115 -0.94 9.19 10.55
CA LEU A 115 -0.64 10.53 11.07
C LEU A 115 0.01 10.44 12.46
N ARG A 116 -0.57 9.67 13.37
CA ARG A 116 -0.03 9.47 14.74
C ARG A 116 1.41 8.98 14.71
N ARG A 117 1.70 8.02 13.83
CA ARG A 117 3.07 7.49 13.70
C ARG A 117 4.02 8.49 13.04
N ALA A 118 3.59 9.21 12.01
CA ALA A 118 4.38 10.25 11.36
C ALA A 118 4.74 11.38 12.34
N VAL A 119 3.78 11.84 13.16
CA VAL A 119 4.02 12.83 14.23
C VAL A 119 5.06 12.32 15.22
N HIS A 120 4.90 11.09 15.71
CA HIS A 120 5.85 10.49 16.66
C HIS A 120 7.28 10.42 16.09
N VAL A 121 7.43 10.04 14.82
CA VAL A 121 8.74 9.99 14.16
C VAL A 121 9.33 11.40 14.01
N CYS A 122 8.53 12.38 13.60
CA CYS A 122 8.99 13.77 13.50
C CYS A 122 9.48 14.32 14.84
N GLU A 123 8.83 13.97 15.95
CA GLU A 123 9.24 14.39 17.29
C GLU A 123 10.53 13.71 17.74
N ALA A 124 10.64 12.41 17.48
CA ALA A 124 11.82 11.63 17.84
C ALA A 124 13.07 12.06 17.06
N GLU A 125 12.92 12.41 15.78
CA GLU A 125 14.02 12.77 14.87
C GLU A 125 14.21 14.30 14.74
N GLY A 126 13.38 15.11 15.42
CA GLY A 126 13.48 16.58 15.36
C GLY A 126 13.18 17.18 13.98
N VAL A 127 12.27 16.57 13.20
CA VAL A 127 11.95 16.99 11.84
C VAL A 127 11.05 18.24 11.84
N PRO A 128 11.48 19.38 11.24
CA PRO A 128 10.64 20.56 11.07
C PRO A 128 9.46 20.26 10.14
N ARG A 129 8.25 20.57 10.59
CA ARG A 129 7.03 20.22 9.88
C ARG A 129 5.94 21.28 10.00
N LEU A 130 5.12 21.40 8.96
CA LEU A 130 3.84 22.09 9.01
C LEU A 130 2.72 21.05 9.18
N PRO A 131 1.62 21.37 9.91
CA PRO A 131 0.48 20.43 10.04
C PRO A 131 -0.05 19.96 8.69
N LYS A 132 -0.27 20.90 7.75
CA LYS A 132 -0.68 20.59 6.38
C LYS A 132 0.33 19.73 5.60
N GLY A 133 1.63 19.79 5.94
CA GLY A 133 2.66 18.94 5.36
C GLY A 133 2.47 17.48 5.74
N LEU A 134 2.11 17.21 7.01
CA LEU A 134 1.79 15.85 7.45
C LEU A 134 0.49 15.32 6.83
N GLU A 135 -0.52 16.17 6.64
CA GLU A 135 -1.73 15.81 5.89
C GLU A 135 -1.39 15.38 4.46
N ALA A 136 -0.47 16.11 3.80
CA ALA A 136 0.01 15.74 2.46
C ALA A 136 0.76 14.40 2.47
N VAL A 137 1.58 14.12 3.50
CA VAL A 137 2.26 12.82 3.64
C VAL A 137 1.24 11.69 3.79
N VAL A 138 0.21 11.85 4.63
CA VAL A 138 -0.85 10.86 4.83
C VAL A 138 -1.63 10.63 3.54
N PHE A 139 -1.99 11.71 2.84
CA PHE A 139 -2.72 11.63 1.58
C PHE A 139 -1.93 10.87 0.49
N THR A 140 -0.61 11.14 0.37
CA THR A 140 0.24 10.47 -0.63
C THR A 140 0.53 9.02 -0.30
N ALA A 141 0.48 8.66 0.99
CA ALA A 141 0.76 7.31 1.46
C ALA A 141 -0.42 6.33 1.29
N ASP A 142 -1.67 6.80 1.23
CA ASP A 142 -2.89 5.99 1.04
C ASP A 142 -2.94 4.75 1.95
N GLY A 143 -2.62 4.93 3.24
CA GLY A 143 -2.63 3.86 4.25
C GLY A 143 -1.41 2.93 4.26
N ASP A 144 -0.36 3.24 3.47
CA ASP A 144 0.94 2.54 3.52
C ASP A 144 1.93 3.30 4.41
N MET A 145 2.25 2.72 5.58
CA MET A 145 3.21 3.30 6.53
C MET A 145 4.62 3.41 5.98
N ARG A 146 5.04 2.44 5.15
CA ARG A 146 6.38 2.47 4.55
C ARG A 146 6.50 3.64 3.58
N GLN A 147 5.49 3.82 2.74
CA GLN A 147 5.42 4.96 1.82
C GLN A 147 5.38 6.29 2.57
N ALA A 148 4.56 6.38 3.65
CA ALA A 148 4.49 7.58 4.49
C ALA A 148 5.85 7.98 5.05
N LEU A 149 6.58 7.04 5.63
CA LEU A 149 7.89 7.31 6.22
C LEU A 149 8.96 7.62 5.17
N ASN A 150 8.93 6.94 4.02
CA ASN A 150 9.83 7.23 2.91
C ASN A 150 9.58 8.64 2.35
N ASN A 151 8.32 9.01 2.14
CA ASN A 151 7.96 10.36 1.67
C ASN A 151 8.38 11.43 2.67
N LEU A 152 8.14 11.19 3.97
CA LEU A 152 8.58 12.07 5.04
C LEU A 152 10.10 12.24 5.05
N GLN A 153 10.84 11.14 4.99
CA GLN A 153 12.31 11.13 4.98
C GLN A 153 12.86 11.84 3.75
N ALA A 154 12.36 11.51 2.57
CA ALA A 154 12.81 12.12 1.31
C ALA A 154 12.54 13.62 1.28
N THR A 155 11.37 14.06 1.78
CA THR A 155 11.02 15.48 1.88
C THR A 155 11.96 16.22 2.83
N PHE A 156 12.25 15.65 3.99
CA PHE A 156 13.14 16.26 4.97
C PHE A 156 14.58 16.38 4.45
N TYR A 157 15.13 15.32 3.86
CA TYR A 157 16.48 15.36 3.30
C TYR A 157 16.61 16.27 2.06
N GLY A 158 15.56 16.37 1.26
CA GLY A 158 15.59 17.21 0.07
C GLY A 158 15.38 18.69 0.34
N PHE A 159 14.51 19.03 1.28
CA PHE A 159 14.05 20.43 1.48
C PHE A 159 14.21 20.93 2.92
N GLY A 160 14.57 20.11 3.89
CA GLY A 160 14.74 20.49 5.29
C GLY A 160 13.44 20.81 6.04
N LEU A 161 12.32 21.02 5.34
CA LEU A 161 11.01 21.33 5.91
C LEU A 161 9.92 20.50 5.22
N VAL A 162 9.09 19.87 6.04
CA VAL A 162 7.93 19.12 5.56
C VAL A 162 6.74 20.07 5.38
N SER A 163 6.60 20.61 4.16
CA SER A 163 5.46 21.42 3.71
C SER A 163 4.67 20.66 2.64
N PRO A 164 3.37 21.00 2.40
CA PRO A 164 2.59 20.33 1.35
C PRO A 164 3.27 20.39 -0.04
N GLU A 165 3.78 21.57 -0.39
CA GLU A 165 4.44 21.81 -1.68
C GLU A 165 5.66 20.90 -1.86
N ASN A 166 6.50 20.78 -0.82
CA ASN A 166 7.70 19.96 -0.85
C ASN A 166 7.34 18.46 -0.92
N VAL A 167 6.31 18.02 -0.19
CA VAL A 167 5.84 16.64 -0.23
C VAL A 167 5.36 16.26 -1.64
N PHE A 168 4.51 17.08 -2.26
CA PHE A 168 4.00 16.78 -3.61
C PHE A 168 5.11 16.81 -4.68
N LYS A 169 6.12 17.71 -4.54
CA LYS A 169 7.30 17.69 -5.42
C LYS A 169 8.11 16.41 -5.30
N VAL A 170 8.30 15.90 -4.09
CA VAL A 170 9.06 14.65 -3.85
C VAL A 170 8.28 13.42 -4.32
N CYS A 171 6.96 13.41 -4.11
CA CYS A 171 6.13 12.26 -4.46
C CYS A 171 5.76 12.20 -5.95
N ASP A 172 6.11 13.24 -6.72
CA ASP A 172 5.76 13.37 -8.14
C ASP A 172 4.27 13.10 -8.41
N GLN A 173 3.41 13.65 -7.53
CA GLN A 173 1.97 13.51 -7.64
C GLN A 173 1.32 14.89 -7.85
N PRO A 174 0.29 14.97 -8.71
CA PRO A 174 -0.46 16.20 -8.92
C PRO A 174 -1.04 16.73 -7.61
N HIS A 175 -0.90 18.02 -7.38
CA HIS A 175 -1.44 18.63 -6.16
C HIS A 175 -2.96 18.53 -6.14
N PRO A 176 -3.59 18.01 -5.04
CA PRO A 176 -5.04 17.77 -4.97
C PRO A 176 -5.90 19.00 -5.27
N LEU A 177 -5.44 20.20 -4.94
CA LEU A 177 -6.17 21.43 -5.24
C LEU A 177 -6.27 21.71 -6.75
N LEU A 178 -5.22 21.43 -7.52
CA LEU A 178 -5.27 21.60 -8.98
C LEU A 178 -6.29 20.65 -9.60
N VAL A 179 -6.24 19.38 -9.20
CA VAL A 179 -7.19 18.38 -9.69
C VAL A 179 -8.60 18.66 -9.17
N GLY A 180 -8.74 19.15 -7.94
CA GLY A 180 -10.03 19.61 -7.39
C GLY A 180 -10.67 20.74 -8.20
N ASN A 181 -9.86 21.70 -8.67
CA ASN A 181 -10.33 22.77 -9.54
C ASN A 181 -10.80 22.24 -10.90
N ILE A 182 -10.09 21.26 -11.48
CA ILE A 182 -10.50 20.60 -12.73
C ILE A 182 -11.87 19.92 -12.55
N ILE A 183 -12.07 19.19 -11.45
CA ILE A 183 -13.36 18.55 -11.16
C ILE A 183 -14.46 19.60 -10.97
N LYS A 184 -14.15 20.70 -10.27
CA LYS A 184 -15.08 21.81 -10.11
C LYS A 184 -15.52 22.38 -11.47
N SER A 185 -14.58 22.63 -12.39
CA SER A 185 -14.90 23.08 -13.75
C SER A 185 -15.79 22.07 -14.50
N CYS A 186 -15.59 20.75 -14.29
CA CYS A 186 -16.49 19.73 -14.85
C CYS A 186 -17.91 19.79 -14.26
N LEU A 187 -18.03 20.18 -12.97
CA LEU A 187 -19.33 20.36 -12.32
C LEU A 187 -20.04 21.65 -12.75
N GLU A 188 -19.32 22.67 -13.17
CA GLU A 188 -19.82 23.93 -13.73
C GLU A 188 -20.01 23.86 -15.27
N PRO A 189 -20.04 22.72 -15.89
CA PRO A 189 -19.88 22.25 -17.29
C PRO A 189 -18.99 23.15 -18.17
N ASP A 190 -17.87 23.61 -17.63
CA ASP A 190 -16.86 24.36 -18.36
C ASP A 190 -15.73 23.41 -18.81
N LEU A 191 -15.88 22.86 -20.02
CA LEU A 191 -14.92 21.91 -20.58
C LEU A 191 -13.60 22.57 -20.91
N ASP A 192 -13.59 23.84 -21.32
CA ASP A 192 -12.38 24.55 -21.76
C ASP A 192 -11.48 24.81 -20.55
N ALA A 193 -12.02 25.32 -19.44
CA ALA A 193 -11.26 25.51 -18.20
C ALA A 193 -10.78 24.17 -17.63
N ALA A 194 -11.61 23.13 -17.64
CA ALA A 194 -11.20 21.79 -17.18
C ALA A 194 -10.06 21.23 -18.04
N ASN A 195 -10.13 21.35 -19.37
CA ASN A 195 -9.10 20.86 -20.27
C ASN A 195 -7.81 21.65 -20.15
N GLN A 196 -7.88 22.97 -20.00
CA GLN A 196 -6.69 23.81 -19.77
C GLN A 196 -5.97 23.39 -18.47
N GLY A 197 -6.71 23.19 -17.38
CA GLY A 197 -6.12 22.69 -16.13
C GLY A 197 -5.50 21.30 -16.28
N MET A 198 -6.15 20.40 -17.05
CA MET A 198 -5.62 19.06 -17.32
C MET A 198 -4.34 19.12 -18.17
N MET A 199 -4.32 19.92 -19.22
CA MET A 199 -3.14 20.08 -20.09
C MET A 199 -1.96 20.67 -19.33
N SER A 200 -2.20 21.60 -18.40
CA SER A 200 -1.12 22.13 -17.55
C SER A 200 -0.45 21.05 -16.69
N LEU A 201 -1.21 20.07 -16.21
CA LEU A 201 -0.64 18.92 -15.49
C LEU A 201 0.22 18.03 -16.40
N VAL A 202 -0.22 17.80 -17.63
CA VAL A 202 0.54 17.05 -18.64
C VAL A 202 1.82 17.78 -19.01
N GLU A 203 1.77 19.10 -19.18
CA GLU A 203 2.94 19.97 -19.48
C GLU A 203 3.94 20.00 -18.32
N MET A 204 3.48 19.87 -17.07
CA MET A 204 4.33 19.71 -15.89
C MET A 204 5.03 18.34 -15.83
N GLY A 205 4.68 17.39 -16.72
CA GLY A 205 5.32 16.09 -16.84
C GLY A 205 4.62 14.95 -16.08
N TYR A 206 3.47 15.19 -15.45
CA TYR A 206 2.75 14.12 -14.74
C TYR A 206 2.21 13.06 -15.72
N SER A 207 2.36 11.79 -15.35
CA SER A 207 1.82 10.68 -16.13
C SER A 207 0.28 10.67 -16.09
N ALA A 208 -0.36 10.21 -17.17
CA ALA A 208 -1.82 10.09 -17.18
C ALA A 208 -2.31 9.14 -16.07
N SER A 209 -1.53 8.11 -15.73
CA SER A 209 -1.83 7.18 -14.64
C SER A 209 -1.91 7.88 -13.29
N ASP A 210 -0.93 8.74 -12.97
CA ASP A 210 -0.88 9.47 -11.69
C ASP A 210 -1.99 10.52 -11.59
N VAL A 211 -2.25 11.21 -12.71
CA VAL A 211 -3.36 12.17 -12.81
C VAL A 211 -4.70 11.46 -12.57
N ILE A 212 -4.99 10.36 -13.27
CA ILE A 212 -6.23 9.60 -13.12
C ILE A 212 -6.36 9.04 -11.70
N GLY A 213 -5.27 8.51 -11.12
CA GLY A 213 -5.25 8.02 -9.75
C GLY A 213 -5.59 9.12 -8.74
N THR A 214 -5.11 10.34 -8.97
CA THR A 214 -5.44 11.50 -8.12
C THR A 214 -6.88 11.96 -8.34
N VAL A 215 -7.36 12.00 -9.58
CA VAL A 215 -8.77 12.27 -9.91
C VAL A 215 -9.69 11.29 -9.17
N PHE A 216 -9.39 9.98 -9.22
CA PHE A 216 -10.16 8.96 -8.50
C PHE A 216 -10.25 9.23 -7.00
N ARG A 217 -9.11 9.52 -6.35
CA ARG A 217 -9.06 9.80 -4.90
C ARG A 217 -9.88 11.03 -4.52
N ILE A 218 -9.81 12.08 -5.34
CA ILE A 218 -10.55 13.32 -5.07
C ILE A 218 -12.03 13.10 -5.30
N VAL A 219 -12.46 12.52 -6.42
CA VAL A 219 -13.88 12.27 -6.73
C VAL A 219 -14.52 11.41 -5.64
N ARG A 220 -13.81 10.40 -5.14
CA ARG A 220 -14.31 9.54 -4.05
C ARG A 220 -14.71 10.31 -2.80
N ASN A 221 -13.96 11.35 -2.45
CA ASN A 221 -14.16 12.15 -1.26
C ASN A 221 -14.85 13.49 -1.52
N TYR A 222 -15.18 13.79 -2.80
CA TYR A 222 -15.79 15.06 -3.18
C TYR A 222 -17.25 15.13 -2.74
N ASP A 223 -17.69 16.31 -2.32
CA ASP A 223 -19.08 16.54 -1.89
C ASP A 223 -19.99 16.80 -3.11
N ILE A 224 -20.49 15.72 -3.70
CA ILE A 224 -21.44 15.71 -4.81
C ILE A 224 -22.48 14.61 -4.59
N PRO A 225 -23.68 14.70 -5.24
CA PRO A 225 -24.70 13.68 -5.14
C PRO A 225 -24.15 12.29 -5.44
N GLU A 226 -24.54 11.31 -4.63
CA GLU A 226 -23.99 9.95 -4.67
C GLU A 226 -24.10 9.30 -6.06
N PHE A 227 -25.26 9.47 -6.70
CA PHE A 227 -25.47 8.99 -8.08
C PHE A 227 -24.41 9.54 -9.05
N LEU A 228 -24.17 10.86 -9.01
CA LEU A 228 -23.18 11.50 -9.89
C LEU A 228 -21.76 11.07 -9.56
N LYS A 229 -21.47 10.88 -8.27
CA LYS A 229 -20.18 10.35 -7.79
C LYS A 229 -19.89 8.97 -8.37
N LEU A 230 -20.86 8.06 -8.32
CA LEU A 230 -20.73 6.71 -8.86
C LEU A 230 -20.51 6.72 -10.38
N GLU A 231 -21.23 7.57 -11.11
CA GLU A 231 -21.05 7.73 -12.55
C GLU A 231 -19.68 8.31 -12.91
N PHE A 232 -19.20 9.29 -12.13
CA PHE A 232 -17.84 9.84 -12.30
C PHE A 232 -16.79 8.78 -12.04
N LEU A 233 -16.90 8.03 -10.94
CA LEU A 233 -15.96 6.93 -10.61
C LEU A 233 -15.96 5.85 -11.69
N ARG A 234 -17.11 5.55 -12.28
CA ARG A 234 -17.22 4.60 -13.40
C ARG A 234 -16.43 5.05 -14.63
N GLU A 235 -16.58 6.31 -15.06
CA GLU A 235 -15.85 6.83 -16.21
C GLU A 235 -14.35 6.96 -15.94
N VAL A 236 -13.97 7.35 -14.73
CA VAL A 236 -12.56 7.37 -14.29
C VAL A 236 -11.97 5.95 -14.36
N GLY A 237 -12.70 4.94 -13.88
CA GLY A 237 -12.28 3.53 -13.95
C GLY A 237 -12.09 3.04 -15.39
N PHE A 238 -13.00 3.39 -16.32
CA PHE A 238 -12.83 3.06 -17.74
C PHE A 238 -11.62 3.77 -18.36
N CYS A 239 -11.37 5.02 -17.99
CA CYS A 239 -10.19 5.74 -18.46
C CYS A 239 -8.91 5.07 -17.95
N GLN A 240 -8.85 4.74 -16.65
CA GLN A 240 -7.73 4.06 -16.04
C GLN A 240 -7.43 2.70 -16.68
N MET A 241 -8.48 1.94 -16.99
CA MET A 241 -8.34 0.66 -17.69
C MET A 241 -7.68 0.84 -19.07
N ARG A 242 -8.10 1.85 -19.85
CA ARG A 242 -7.52 2.12 -21.18
C ARG A 242 -6.06 2.55 -21.09
N VAL A 243 -5.74 3.46 -20.16
CA VAL A 243 -4.34 3.88 -19.91
C VAL A 243 -3.49 2.69 -19.49
N GLY A 244 -3.99 1.82 -18.61
CA GLY A 244 -3.31 0.59 -18.21
C GLY A 244 -3.12 -0.43 -19.35
N GLN A 245 -3.91 -0.35 -20.44
CA GLN A 245 -3.76 -1.14 -21.67
C GLN A 245 -2.77 -0.50 -22.66
N GLY A 246 -2.13 0.61 -22.31
CA GLY A 246 -1.14 1.30 -23.15
C GLY A 246 -1.70 2.42 -24.01
N LEU A 247 -2.98 2.80 -23.85
CA LEU A 247 -3.57 3.96 -24.52
C LEU A 247 -3.31 5.25 -23.71
N ASP A 248 -2.04 5.52 -23.44
CA ASP A 248 -1.58 6.66 -22.64
C ASP A 248 -1.41 7.88 -23.55
N SER A 249 -2.46 8.67 -23.70
CA SER A 249 -2.42 9.92 -24.46
C SER A 249 -3.25 11.03 -23.78
N PRO A 250 -2.86 12.31 -23.96
CA PRO A 250 -3.65 13.44 -23.47
C PRO A 250 -5.13 13.43 -23.95
N LEU A 251 -5.37 12.84 -25.13
CA LEU A 251 -6.72 12.70 -25.69
C LEU A 251 -7.65 11.85 -24.79
N GLN A 252 -7.10 10.83 -24.08
CA GLN A 252 -7.89 10.02 -23.15
C GLN A 252 -8.32 10.86 -21.94
N LEU A 253 -7.46 11.74 -21.46
CA LEU A 253 -7.76 12.66 -20.36
C LEU A 253 -8.83 13.68 -20.76
N SER A 254 -8.68 14.32 -21.93
CA SER A 254 -9.68 15.25 -22.47
C SER A 254 -11.02 14.55 -22.72
N GLY A 255 -10.98 13.31 -23.23
CA GLY A 255 -12.18 12.49 -23.41
C GLY A 255 -12.86 12.13 -22.08
N LEU A 256 -12.10 11.92 -21.01
CA LEU A 256 -12.64 11.74 -19.66
C LEU A 256 -13.38 13.01 -19.21
N LEU A 257 -12.75 14.19 -19.30
CA LEU A 257 -13.37 15.47 -18.90
C LEU A 257 -14.68 15.74 -19.65
N ALA A 258 -14.68 15.53 -20.96
CA ALA A 258 -15.90 15.69 -21.78
C ALA A 258 -17.05 14.79 -21.29
N LYS A 259 -16.74 13.56 -20.86
CA LYS A 259 -17.73 12.65 -20.30
C LYS A 259 -18.24 13.11 -18.94
N LEU A 260 -17.34 13.58 -18.05
CA LEU A 260 -17.74 14.09 -16.74
C LEU A 260 -18.66 15.31 -16.88
N CYS A 261 -18.32 16.27 -17.74
CA CYS A 261 -19.17 17.43 -18.05
C CYS A 261 -20.55 16.98 -18.60
N LYS A 262 -20.56 16.03 -19.53
CA LYS A 262 -21.81 15.50 -20.12
C LYS A 262 -22.70 14.83 -19.07
N LEU A 263 -22.13 14.09 -18.13
CA LEU A 263 -22.87 13.46 -17.03
C LEU A 263 -23.52 14.51 -16.12
N LYS A 264 -22.80 15.59 -15.82
CA LYS A 264 -23.35 16.69 -15.02
C LYS A 264 -24.52 17.37 -15.72
N VAL A 265 -24.39 17.67 -17.01
CA VAL A 265 -25.49 18.29 -17.81
C VAL A 265 -26.72 17.39 -17.81
N LYS A 266 -26.54 16.08 -17.99
CA LYS A 266 -27.66 15.11 -17.94
C LYS A 266 -28.32 15.06 -16.55
N ALA A 267 -27.54 15.12 -15.48
CA ALA A 267 -28.07 15.13 -14.12
C ALA A 267 -28.78 16.44 -13.71
N SER A 268 -28.50 17.55 -14.42
CA SER A 268 -29.12 18.85 -14.18
C SER A 268 -30.36 19.11 -15.06
N GLY A 269 -30.57 18.34 -16.14
CA GLY A 269 -31.67 18.49 -17.10
C GLY A 269 -32.78 17.44 -16.98
N GLY A 270 -32.75 16.58 -15.98
CA GLY A 270 -33.82 15.68 -15.54
C GLY A 270 -34.29 16.09 -14.16
#